data_2b9bdf7162e611954a6b239f04a8a5c3
#
_entry.id   2b9bdf7162e611954a6b239f04a8a5c3
#
_cell.length_a   1.000
_cell.length_b   1.000
_cell.length_c   1.000
_cell.angle_alpha   90.00
_cell.angle_beta   90.00
_cell.angle_gamma   90.00
#
_symmetry.space_group_name_H-M   'P 1'
#
loop_
_entity.id
_entity.type
_entity.pdbx_description
1 polymer ?
#
loop_
_entity_poly.entity_id
_entity_poly.type
_entity_poly.pdbx_seq_one_letter_code
_entity_poly.pdbx_strand_id
1 'polypeptide(L)'
;MIDLPQKFLDDMKEILKDEYEDFIKSYEEPKTTGLRVNTLKISKEDLINLNLFKLNQIPWAEEGLYYDEKIDRPGKNPLHEAGAYYLQEPSAMSVVPRADIKENDKVLICVLPLEENQHIYYLS
;
A
#
# COMPACT_ATOMS: atom_id res chain seq x y z
N MET A 1 -12.55 5.29 -19.54
CA MET A 1 -13.70 5.48 -18.62
C MET A 1 -13.89 4.14 -17.91
N ILE A 2 -13.81 4.12 -16.60
CA ILE A 2 -14.03 2.90 -15.82
C ILE A 2 -15.53 2.68 -15.74
N ASP A 3 -16.01 1.49 -16.10
CA ASP A 3 -17.42 1.13 -16.02
C ASP A 3 -17.72 0.69 -14.58
N LEU A 4 -18.30 1.60 -13.79
CA LEU A 4 -18.66 1.34 -12.40
C LEU A 4 -20.13 0.91 -12.31
N PRO A 5 -20.48 -0.06 -11.44
CA PRO A 5 -21.87 -0.51 -11.26
C PRO A 5 -22.78 0.66 -10.84
N GLN A 6 -23.98 0.76 -11.47
CA GLN A 6 -24.90 1.86 -11.20
C GLN A 6 -25.27 1.99 -9.72
N LYS A 7 -25.54 0.86 -9.05
CA LYS A 7 -25.85 0.85 -7.62
C LYS A 7 -24.72 1.47 -6.78
N PHE A 8 -23.45 1.17 -7.11
CA PHE A 8 -22.30 1.76 -6.42
C PHE A 8 -22.26 3.29 -6.59
N LEU A 9 -22.52 3.77 -7.82
CA LEU A 9 -22.57 5.22 -8.09
C LEU A 9 -23.67 5.92 -7.30
N ASP A 10 -24.86 5.30 -7.21
CA ASP A 10 -25.98 5.83 -6.47
C ASP A 10 -25.68 5.88 -4.96
N ASP A 11 -25.14 4.79 -4.40
CA ASP A 11 -24.75 4.71 -2.98
C ASP A 11 -23.67 5.76 -2.65
N MET A 12 -22.64 5.90 -3.51
CA MET A 12 -21.58 6.89 -3.31
C MET A 12 -22.09 8.33 -3.41
N LYS A 13 -23.03 8.60 -4.30
CA LYS A 13 -23.65 9.93 -4.43
C LYS A 13 -24.42 10.32 -3.17
N GLU A 14 -25.13 9.38 -2.55
CA GLU A 14 -25.84 9.60 -1.30
C GLU A 14 -24.88 9.86 -0.13
N ILE A 15 -23.77 9.09 -0.06
CA ILE A 15 -22.78 9.16 1.02
C ILE A 15 -21.93 10.45 0.91
N LEU A 16 -21.39 10.72 -0.28
CA LEU A 16 -20.38 11.77 -0.50
C LEU A 16 -20.96 13.14 -0.80
N LYS A 17 -22.22 13.22 -1.24
CA LYS A 17 -22.92 14.49 -1.54
C LYS A 17 -22.06 15.42 -2.41
N ASP A 18 -21.57 16.52 -1.82
CA ASP A 18 -20.80 17.55 -2.52
C ASP A 18 -19.41 17.05 -2.98
N GLU A 19 -18.86 16.00 -2.32
CA GLU A 19 -17.56 15.41 -2.68
C GLU A 19 -17.66 14.35 -3.80
N TYR A 20 -18.89 14.01 -4.23
CA TYR A 20 -19.11 12.94 -5.22
C TYR A 20 -18.41 13.20 -6.56
N GLU A 21 -18.46 14.41 -7.07
CA GLU A 21 -17.84 14.75 -8.35
C GLU A 21 -16.32 14.61 -8.32
N ASP A 22 -15.68 15.02 -7.22
CA ASP A 22 -14.23 14.88 -7.05
C ASP A 22 -13.84 13.42 -6.83
N PHE A 23 -14.66 12.65 -6.14
CA PHE A 23 -14.51 11.21 -6.02
C PHE A 23 -14.53 10.52 -7.40
N ILE A 24 -15.52 10.83 -8.25
CA ILE A 24 -15.58 10.24 -9.59
C ILE A 24 -14.39 10.63 -10.45
N LYS A 25 -13.94 11.87 -10.39
CA LYS A 25 -12.72 12.33 -11.09
C LYS A 25 -11.47 11.59 -10.64
N SER A 26 -11.38 11.20 -9.37
CA SER A 26 -10.22 10.47 -8.85
C SER A 26 -9.99 9.11 -9.55
N TYR A 27 -11.03 8.51 -10.14
CA TYR A 27 -10.91 7.29 -10.92
C TYR A 27 -10.19 7.49 -12.27
N GLU A 28 -10.09 8.73 -12.75
CA GLU A 28 -9.37 9.08 -13.98
C GLU A 28 -7.89 9.36 -13.71
N GLU A 29 -7.52 9.52 -12.44
CA GLU A 29 -6.13 9.76 -12.03
C GLU A 29 -5.30 8.48 -12.06
N PRO A 30 -3.98 8.60 -12.27
CA PRO A 30 -3.09 7.45 -12.20
C PRO A 30 -3.12 6.80 -10.81
N LYS A 31 -3.24 5.48 -10.77
CA LYS A 31 -3.16 4.71 -9.53
C LYS A 31 -1.81 4.94 -8.85
N THR A 32 -1.84 5.24 -7.55
CA THR A 32 -0.63 5.30 -6.73
C THR A 32 -0.21 3.90 -6.30
N THR A 33 1.06 3.58 -6.49
CA THR A 33 1.64 2.30 -6.11
C THR A 33 2.82 2.49 -5.16
N GLY A 34 2.98 1.57 -4.23
CA GLY A 34 4.01 1.66 -3.21
C GLY A 34 4.64 0.31 -2.87
N LEU A 35 5.82 0.39 -2.29
CA LEU A 35 6.51 -0.71 -1.66
C LEU A 35 6.98 -0.29 -0.25
N ARG A 36 7.01 -1.25 0.66
CA ARG A 36 7.54 -1.07 2.01
C ARG A 36 8.82 -1.87 2.16
N VAL A 37 9.90 -1.19 2.54
CA VAL A 37 11.21 -1.80 2.72
C VAL A 37 11.19 -2.71 3.94
N ASN A 38 11.78 -3.90 3.81
CA ASN A 38 12.04 -4.80 4.92
C ASN A 38 13.40 -4.46 5.54
N THR A 39 13.39 -3.63 6.56
CA THR A 39 14.60 -3.13 7.22
C THR A 39 15.43 -4.20 7.93
N LEU A 40 14.88 -5.41 8.12
CA LEU A 40 15.64 -6.57 8.59
C LEU A 40 16.59 -7.14 7.52
N LYS A 41 16.39 -6.79 6.24
CA LYS A 41 17.18 -7.34 5.11
C LYS A 41 17.97 -6.29 4.36
N ILE A 42 17.43 -5.08 4.22
CA ILE A 42 18.07 -3.98 3.49
C ILE A 42 17.63 -2.65 4.09
N SER A 43 18.51 -1.68 4.16
CA SER A 43 18.11 -0.31 4.53
C SER A 43 17.39 0.37 3.37
N LYS A 44 16.57 1.37 3.69
CA LYS A 44 15.88 2.18 2.68
C LYS A 44 16.89 2.89 1.76
N GLU A 45 17.94 3.42 2.36
CA GLU A 45 19.03 4.10 1.68
C GLU A 45 19.75 3.19 0.69
N ASP A 46 20.04 1.95 1.12
CA ASP A 46 20.70 0.97 0.24
C ASP A 46 19.77 0.59 -0.93
N LEU A 47 18.48 0.37 -0.68
CA LEU A 47 17.53 0.07 -1.75
C LEU A 47 17.45 1.21 -2.78
N ILE A 48 17.41 2.46 -2.31
CA ILE A 48 17.42 3.64 -3.19
C ILE A 48 18.74 3.73 -3.97
N ASN A 49 19.87 3.51 -3.32
CA ASN A 49 21.20 3.57 -3.92
C ASN A 49 21.45 2.50 -4.98
N LEU A 50 20.72 1.37 -4.95
CA LEU A 50 20.76 0.39 -6.03
C LEU A 50 20.25 0.95 -7.35
N ASN A 51 19.50 2.06 -7.32
CA ASN A 51 18.97 2.78 -8.49
C ASN A 51 18.22 1.87 -9.50
N LEU A 52 17.51 0.88 -8.96
CA LEU A 52 16.74 -0.09 -9.75
C LEU A 52 15.36 0.43 -10.14
N PHE A 53 14.79 1.32 -9.32
CA PHE A 53 13.47 1.88 -9.48
C PHE A 53 13.50 3.38 -9.20
N LYS A 54 12.54 4.12 -9.78
CA LYS A 54 12.32 5.53 -9.44
C LYS A 54 11.48 5.63 -8.18
N LEU A 55 12.14 5.73 -7.03
CA LEU A 55 11.51 5.72 -5.72
C LEU A 55 11.35 7.12 -5.12
N ASN A 56 10.21 7.38 -4.48
CA ASN A 56 9.94 8.61 -3.74
C ASN A 56 9.35 8.27 -2.38
N GLN A 57 9.70 9.06 -1.35
CA GLN A 57 9.23 8.83 0.02
C GLN A 57 7.72 8.97 0.16
N ILE A 58 7.08 8.00 0.83
CA ILE A 58 5.70 8.12 1.31
C ILE A 58 5.71 8.93 2.61
N PRO A 59 5.00 10.08 2.71
CA PRO A 59 5.16 11.01 3.85
C PRO A 59 4.77 10.43 5.21
N TRP A 60 3.86 9.47 5.25
CA TRP A 60 3.33 8.88 6.49
C TRP A 60 3.89 7.51 6.85
N ALA A 61 4.83 7.01 6.05
CA ALA A 61 5.46 5.71 6.28
C ALA A 61 6.97 5.82 6.05
N GLU A 62 7.76 5.67 7.11
CA GLU A 62 9.22 5.84 7.06
C GLU A 62 9.87 4.85 6.08
N GLU A 63 9.44 3.59 6.09
CA GLU A 63 9.93 2.55 5.18
C GLU A 63 9.14 2.46 3.86
N GLY A 64 8.18 3.36 3.66
CA GLY A 64 7.30 3.38 2.50
C GLY A 64 7.86 4.21 1.36
N LEU A 65 7.86 3.65 0.15
CA LEU A 65 8.32 4.32 -1.06
C LEU A 65 7.29 4.17 -2.18
N TYR A 66 6.97 5.28 -2.86
CA TYR A 66 6.23 5.25 -4.11
C TYR A 66 7.10 4.75 -5.25
N TYR A 67 6.51 4.05 -6.19
CA TYR A 67 7.11 3.75 -7.50
C TYR A 67 6.09 3.98 -8.62
N ASP A 68 6.55 4.09 -9.86
CA ASP A 68 5.70 4.24 -11.04
C ASP A 68 5.52 2.89 -11.73
N GLU A 69 4.33 2.28 -11.65
CA GLU A 69 4.05 0.98 -12.26
C GLU A 69 4.13 0.95 -13.79
N LYS A 70 4.13 2.13 -14.44
CA LYS A 70 4.32 2.24 -15.89
C LYS A 70 5.77 2.03 -16.32
N ILE A 71 6.70 2.37 -15.43
CA ILE A 71 8.16 2.32 -15.67
C ILE A 71 8.76 1.11 -14.95
N ASP A 72 8.40 0.93 -13.69
CA ASP A 72 9.02 -0.02 -12.77
C ASP A 72 8.20 -1.30 -12.61
N ARG A 73 8.88 -2.42 -12.40
CA ARG A 73 8.28 -3.74 -12.17
C ARG A 73 8.87 -4.40 -10.91
N PRO A 74 8.73 -3.78 -9.71
CA PRO A 74 9.36 -4.31 -8.51
C PRO A 74 8.88 -5.73 -8.14
N GLY A 75 7.64 -6.10 -8.47
CA GLY A 75 7.12 -7.46 -8.25
C GLY A 75 7.79 -8.55 -9.09
N LYS A 76 8.54 -8.18 -10.13
CA LYS A 76 9.31 -9.11 -10.98
C LYS A 76 10.82 -9.11 -10.67
N ASN A 77 11.24 -8.32 -9.69
CA ASN A 77 12.65 -8.21 -9.31
C ASN A 77 13.02 -9.30 -8.31
N PRO A 78 14.20 -9.93 -8.41
CA PRO A 78 14.69 -10.93 -7.45
C PRO A 78 14.68 -10.46 -6.00
N LEU A 79 14.86 -9.18 -5.73
CA LEU A 79 14.79 -8.62 -4.37
C LEU A 79 13.38 -8.74 -3.75
N HIS A 80 12.31 -8.76 -4.55
CA HIS A 80 10.97 -9.03 -4.08
C HIS A 80 10.84 -10.48 -3.61
N GLU A 81 11.30 -11.44 -4.41
CA GLU A 81 11.35 -12.86 -4.04
C GLU A 81 12.22 -13.11 -2.79
N ALA A 82 13.32 -12.37 -2.66
CA ALA A 82 14.18 -12.39 -1.49
C ALA A 82 13.54 -11.73 -0.25
N GLY A 83 12.40 -11.07 -0.39
CA GLY A 83 11.69 -10.39 0.69
C GLY A 83 12.38 -9.11 1.17
N ALA A 84 13.17 -8.43 0.32
CA ALA A 84 13.81 -7.17 0.64
C ALA A 84 12.78 -6.02 0.80
N TYR A 85 11.62 -6.13 0.17
CA TYR A 85 10.49 -5.23 0.31
C TYR A 85 9.18 -5.97 0.05
N TYR A 86 8.07 -5.37 0.47
CA TYR A 86 6.71 -5.83 0.24
C TYR A 86 5.93 -4.80 -0.58
N LEU A 87 5.22 -5.24 -1.61
CA LEU A 87 4.35 -4.37 -2.39
C LEU A 87 3.08 -4.11 -1.58
N GLN A 88 2.86 -2.86 -1.24
CA GLN A 88 1.74 -2.45 -0.42
C GLN A 88 1.13 -1.16 -0.96
N GLU A 89 -0.18 -1.06 -0.88
CA GLU A 89 -0.88 0.16 -1.22
C GLU A 89 -0.50 1.27 -0.21
N PRO A 90 -0.18 2.48 -0.67
CA PRO A 90 0.34 3.55 0.20
C PRO A 90 -0.56 3.92 1.37
N SER A 91 -1.89 3.96 1.20
CA SER A 91 -2.82 4.29 2.27
C SER A 91 -2.81 3.25 3.39
N ALA A 92 -2.66 1.95 3.04
CA ALA A 92 -2.56 0.87 4.02
C ALA A 92 -1.33 1.00 4.93
N MET A 93 -0.27 1.65 4.47
CA MET A 93 0.93 1.92 5.28
C MET A 93 0.70 2.95 6.39
N SER A 94 -0.41 3.69 6.37
CA SER A 94 -0.71 4.71 7.39
C SER A 94 -1.18 4.14 8.73
N VAL A 95 -1.60 2.88 8.77
CA VAL A 95 -2.24 2.26 9.94
C VAL A 95 -1.21 1.99 11.05
N VAL A 96 -0.13 1.29 10.72
CA VAL A 96 0.88 0.86 11.69
C VAL A 96 1.56 2.04 12.42
N PRO A 97 2.00 3.12 11.75
CA PRO A 97 2.59 4.28 12.44
C PRO A 97 1.65 4.96 13.45
N ARG A 98 0.33 4.79 13.28
CA ARG A 98 -0.68 5.38 14.17
C ARG A 98 -1.10 4.47 15.33
N ALA A 99 -0.74 3.20 15.27
CA ALA A 99 -1.08 2.22 16.30
C ALA A 99 -0.21 2.33 17.56
N ASP A 100 0.84 3.17 17.57
CA ASP A 100 1.79 3.36 18.70
C ASP A 100 2.31 2.03 19.27
N ILE A 101 2.62 1.08 18.40
CA ILE A 101 3.12 -0.25 18.78
C ILE A 101 4.54 -0.12 19.31
N LYS A 102 4.79 -0.68 20.49
CA LYS A 102 6.08 -0.64 21.19
C LYS A 102 6.75 -1.99 21.21
N GLU A 103 8.04 -1.98 21.45
CA GLU A 103 8.82 -3.20 21.64
C GLU A 103 8.19 -4.07 22.74
N ASN A 104 8.06 -5.36 22.48
CA ASN A 104 7.39 -6.38 23.32
C ASN A 104 5.86 -6.31 23.37
N ASP A 105 5.20 -5.46 22.61
CA ASP A 105 3.75 -5.51 22.49
C ASP A 105 3.31 -6.79 21.75
N LYS A 106 2.21 -7.36 22.20
CA LYS A 106 1.54 -8.47 21.50
C LYS A 106 0.47 -7.89 20.58
N VAL A 107 0.67 -7.99 19.28
CA VAL A 107 -0.23 -7.45 18.27
C VAL A 107 -1.02 -8.57 17.60
N LEU A 108 -2.36 -8.46 17.63
CA LEU A 108 -3.26 -9.35 16.89
C LEU A 108 -3.78 -8.63 15.66
N ILE A 109 -3.50 -9.15 14.49
CA ILE A 109 -4.04 -8.65 13.22
C ILE A 109 -5.16 -9.59 12.79
N CYS A 110 -6.41 -9.12 12.86
CA CYS A 110 -7.57 -9.83 12.35
C CYS A 110 -7.80 -9.40 10.91
N VAL A 111 -7.43 -10.22 9.95
CA VAL A 111 -7.75 -10.03 8.54
C VAL A 111 -8.90 -10.96 8.18
N LEU A 112 -10.02 -10.39 7.72
CA LEU A 112 -11.08 -11.16 7.07
C LEU A 112 -10.72 -11.26 5.59
N PRO A 113 -10.19 -12.39 5.12
CA PRO A 113 -10.02 -12.58 3.68
C PRO A 113 -11.40 -12.67 3.04
N LEU A 114 -11.56 -12.02 1.91
CA LEU A 114 -12.76 -12.15 1.07
C LEU A 114 -12.86 -13.54 0.42
N GLU A 115 -11.88 -14.41 0.62
CA GLU A 115 -11.84 -15.80 0.15
C GLU A 115 -11.41 -16.75 1.29
N GLU A 116 -11.85 -17.99 1.23
CA GLU A 116 -11.98 -19.06 2.23
C GLU A 116 -10.76 -19.47 3.10
N ASN A 117 -9.66 -18.72 3.12
CA ASN A 117 -8.50 -19.10 3.94
C ASN A 117 -8.20 -18.04 5.01
N GLN A 118 -8.58 -18.34 6.24
CA GLN A 118 -8.21 -17.57 7.43
C GLN A 118 -6.75 -17.84 7.78
N HIS A 119 -5.88 -16.85 7.59
CA HIS A 119 -4.53 -16.86 8.11
C HIS A 119 -4.40 -15.83 9.24
N ILE A 120 -4.08 -16.33 10.44
CA ILE A 120 -3.71 -15.50 11.57
C ILE A 120 -2.19 -15.31 11.50
N TYR A 121 -1.74 -14.06 11.33
CA TYR A 121 -0.32 -13.73 11.35
C TYR A 121 0.06 -13.22 12.74
N TYR A 122 1.03 -13.85 13.37
CA TYR A 122 1.68 -13.35 14.56
C TYR A 122 2.96 -12.61 14.14
N LEU A 123 3.07 -11.34 14.50
CA LEU A 123 4.32 -10.60 14.44
C LEU A 123 4.93 -10.64 15.84
N SER A 124 6.03 -11.34 16.01
CA SER A 124 6.84 -11.36 17.22
C SER A 124 8.04 -10.45 17.05
#